data_0c7c34f754288939bb5cb6e512def78a
#
_entry.id   0c7c34f754288939bb5cb6e512def78a
#
_cell.length_a   1.000
_cell.length_b   1.000
_cell.length_c   1.000
_cell.angle_alpha   90.00
_cell.angle_beta   90.00
_cell.angle_gamma   90.00
#
_symmetry.space_group_name_H-M   'P 1'
#
loop_
_entity.id
_entity.type
_entity.pdbx_description
1 polymer ?
#
loop_
_entity_poly.entity_id
_entity_poly.type
_entity_poly.pdbx_seq_one_letter_code
_entity_poly.pdbx_strand_id
1 'polypeptide(L)'
;WDFKIAPNKIVRTEDEVQYSARRDYAKSLTALRKEYDEVVVCAGAYTSFLLPQLNIYPIKGYSVTYYEDDEKMPTTSILDDDVKIVASPFTNNKFRVAGTAELAGWDDSVRFDRIKPLRKWVRNNTFVEDTRPDMWACLRPMTPNMLPVTGRVNGIWVNSGAGHLGWTMGMALAEKIAKEI
;
A
#
# COMPACT_ATOMS: atom_id res chain seq x y z
N TRP A 1 -7.62 -0.60 7.34
CA TRP A 1 -7.67 -1.78 8.18
C TRP A 1 -7.03 -1.41 9.50
N ASP A 2 -7.82 -1.28 10.54
CA ASP A 2 -7.33 -1.07 11.89
C ASP A 2 -7.19 -2.43 12.57
N PHE A 3 -6.01 -2.75 13.05
CA PHE A 3 -5.78 -3.93 13.88
C PHE A 3 -5.72 -3.49 15.33
N LYS A 4 -6.59 -4.03 16.16
CA LYS A 4 -6.46 -3.95 17.61
C LYS A 4 -5.82 -5.24 18.11
N ILE A 5 -4.70 -5.15 18.79
CA ILE A 5 -4.11 -6.29 19.48
C ILE A 5 -4.62 -6.23 20.92
N ALA A 6 -5.51 -7.16 21.26
CA ALA A 6 -5.85 -7.42 22.66
C ALA A 6 -4.92 -8.53 23.20
N PRO A 7 -4.68 -8.62 24.51
CA PRO A 7 -3.92 -9.72 25.08
C PRO A 7 -4.45 -11.06 24.58
N ASN A 8 -3.63 -11.81 23.84
CA ASN A 8 -3.96 -13.09 23.22
C ASN A 8 -5.06 -13.08 22.13
N LYS A 9 -5.40 -11.91 21.58
CA LYS A 9 -6.39 -11.84 20.51
C LYS A 9 -6.07 -10.70 19.53
N ILE A 10 -5.89 -11.04 18.25
CA ILE A 10 -5.89 -10.07 17.16
C ILE A 10 -7.34 -9.79 16.80
N VAL A 11 -7.78 -8.56 16.99
CA VAL A 11 -9.12 -8.12 16.58
C VAL A 11 -8.98 -7.26 15.36
N ARG A 12 -9.59 -7.71 14.26
CA ARG A 12 -9.74 -6.92 13.03
C ARG A 12 -11.04 -6.13 13.17
N THR A 13 -10.96 -4.81 13.17
CA THR A 13 -12.16 -3.97 13.08
C THR A 13 -12.41 -3.68 11.61
N GLU A 14 -13.57 -4.07 11.11
CA GLU A 14 -14.07 -3.78 9.76
C GLU A 14 -14.88 -2.48 9.75
N ASP A 15 -14.84 -1.71 10.82
CA ASP A 15 -15.56 -0.46 10.87
C ASP A 15 -15.00 0.47 9.79
N GLU A 16 -15.89 0.88 8.90
CA GLU A 16 -15.64 1.82 7.84
C GLU A 16 -14.93 3.04 8.42
N VAL A 17 -13.66 3.17 8.11
CA VAL A 17 -12.94 4.41 8.33
C VAL A 17 -13.52 5.41 7.35
N GLN A 18 -14.66 5.98 7.69
CA GLN A 18 -15.15 7.16 6.98
C GLN A 18 -14.10 8.25 7.16
N TYR A 19 -13.71 8.86 6.06
CA TYR A 19 -12.72 9.93 5.93
C TYR A 19 -13.12 11.24 6.64
N SER A 20 -13.81 11.17 7.73
CA SER A 20 -14.22 12.33 8.51
C SER A 20 -13.10 12.72 9.48
N ALA A 21 -12.47 13.82 9.11
CA ALA A 21 -11.72 14.73 9.97
C ALA A 21 -10.56 14.15 10.83
N ARG A 22 -9.36 14.68 10.60
CA ARG A 22 -8.13 14.50 11.38
C ARG A 22 -8.32 14.49 12.92
N ARG A 23 -9.38 15.07 13.44
CA ARG A 23 -9.71 15.12 14.87
C ARG A 23 -10.15 13.77 15.44
N ASP A 24 -10.81 12.94 14.65
CA ASP A 24 -11.38 11.69 15.17
C ASP A 24 -10.31 10.61 15.32
N TYR A 25 -9.30 10.61 14.45
CA TYR A 25 -8.16 9.71 14.54
C TYR A 25 -7.33 9.95 15.82
N ALA A 26 -7.03 11.20 16.13
CA ALA A 26 -6.25 11.53 17.33
C ALA A 26 -6.97 11.14 18.62
N LYS A 27 -8.30 11.32 18.68
CA LYS A 27 -9.15 10.87 19.80
C LYS A 27 -9.19 9.35 19.89
N SER A 28 -9.28 8.67 18.76
CA SER A 28 -9.26 7.22 18.68
C SER A 28 -7.96 6.64 19.24
N LEU A 29 -6.80 7.21 18.89
CA LEU A 29 -5.50 6.76 19.38
C LEU A 29 -5.34 6.94 20.90
N THR A 30 -5.80 8.06 21.44
CA THR A 30 -5.79 8.33 22.89
C THR A 30 -6.72 7.37 23.63
N ALA A 31 -7.87 7.02 23.07
CA ALA A 31 -8.78 6.06 23.65
C ALA A 31 -8.17 4.65 23.67
N LEU A 32 -7.56 4.23 22.55
CA LEU A 32 -6.90 2.92 22.45
C LEU A 32 -5.79 2.74 23.48
N ARG A 33 -4.99 3.79 23.72
CA ARG A 33 -3.92 3.76 24.76
C ARG A 33 -4.44 3.63 26.20
N LYS A 34 -5.70 3.95 26.45
CA LYS A 34 -6.33 3.73 27.75
C LYS A 34 -6.95 2.34 27.89
N GLU A 35 -7.26 1.73 26.76
CA GLU A 35 -7.94 0.44 26.69
C GLU A 35 -6.96 -0.73 26.56
N TYR A 36 -5.81 -0.52 25.92
CA TYR A 36 -4.82 -1.55 25.61
C TYR A 36 -3.44 -1.21 26.18
N ASP A 37 -2.71 -2.23 26.61
CA ASP A 37 -1.36 -2.11 27.14
C ASP A 37 -0.39 -1.63 26.07
N GLU A 38 -0.52 -2.11 24.83
CA GLU A 38 0.29 -1.68 23.69
C GLU A 38 -0.57 -1.42 22.46
N VAL A 39 -0.18 -0.42 21.68
CA VAL A 39 -0.86 -0.04 20.44
C VAL A 39 0.14 -0.02 19.30
N VAL A 40 -0.17 -0.72 18.21
CA VAL A 40 0.66 -0.76 16.99
C VAL A 40 -0.10 -0.10 15.83
N VAL A 41 0.48 0.94 15.25
CA VAL A 41 -0.08 1.66 14.09
C VAL A 41 0.52 1.13 12.80
N CYS A 42 -0.31 0.46 11.98
CA CYS A 42 0.04 -0.11 10.67
C CYS A 42 -0.88 0.46 9.57
N ALA A 43 -1.19 1.75 9.61
CA ALA A 43 -2.24 2.36 8.80
C ALA A 43 -1.76 2.85 7.41
N GLY A 44 -0.58 2.42 6.95
CA GLY A 44 -0.04 2.81 5.64
C GLY A 44 0.05 4.33 5.49
N ALA A 45 -0.42 4.89 4.39
CA ALA A 45 -0.42 6.35 4.17
C ALA A 45 -1.24 7.10 5.22
N TYR A 46 -2.30 6.48 5.74
CA TYR A 46 -3.18 7.08 6.76
C TYR A 46 -2.51 7.23 8.13
N THR A 47 -1.34 6.64 8.34
CA THR A 47 -0.53 6.87 9.55
C THR A 47 -0.24 8.35 9.77
N SER A 48 -0.13 9.15 8.70
CA SER A 48 0.10 10.60 8.80
C SER A 48 -1.05 11.37 9.46
N PHE A 49 -2.27 10.84 9.48
CA PHE A 49 -3.38 11.45 10.22
C PHE A 49 -3.29 11.19 11.72
N LEU A 50 -2.75 10.04 12.09
CA LEU A 50 -2.56 9.63 13.49
C LEU A 50 -1.27 10.24 14.07
N LEU A 51 -0.21 10.24 13.29
CA LEU A 51 1.15 10.62 13.66
C LEU A 51 1.76 11.56 12.60
N PRO A 52 1.31 12.83 12.51
CA PRO A 52 1.72 13.77 11.45
C PRO A 52 3.23 14.03 11.42
N GLN A 53 3.90 13.92 12.58
CA GLN A 53 5.35 14.14 12.71
C GLN A 53 6.20 13.14 11.93
N LEU A 54 5.62 12.01 11.50
CA LEU A 54 6.34 11.01 10.69
C LEU A 54 6.50 11.42 9.22
N ASN A 55 5.82 12.49 8.80
CA ASN A 55 5.90 13.02 7.44
C ASN A 55 5.68 11.96 6.35
N ILE A 56 4.82 10.97 6.61
CA ILE A 56 4.44 9.98 5.61
C ILE A 56 3.55 10.65 4.59
N TYR A 57 3.95 10.60 3.31
CA TYR A 57 3.23 11.21 2.21
C TYR A 57 2.63 10.14 1.29
N PRO A 58 1.36 10.29 0.85
CA PRO A 58 0.74 9.39 -0.11
C PRO A 58 1.30 9.62 -1.51
N ILE A 59 1.98 8.63 -2.06
CA ILE A 59 2.40 8.61 -3.48
C ILE A 59 1.48 7.66 -4.23
N LYS A 60 0.69 8.22 -5.13
CA LYS A 60 -0.29 7.47 -5.92
C LYS A 60 0.41 6.62 -6.98
N GLY A 61 0.07 5.35 -7.01
CA GLY A 61 0.50 4.40 -8.03
C GLY A 61 -0.68 3.80 -8.76
N TYR A 62 -0.44 3.29 -9.97
CA TYR A 62 -1.46 2.73 -10.83
C TYR A 62 -1.11 1.31 -11.25
N SER A 63 -2.13 0.52 -11.52
CA SER A 63 -1.97 -0.78 -12.18
C SER A 63 -3.11 -1.08 -13.14
N VAL A 64 -2.80 -1.92 -14.11
CA VAL A 64 -3.76 -2.57 -14.99
C VAL A 64 -3.63 -4.08 -14.83
N THR A 65 -4.76 -4.77 -14.77
CA THR A 65 -4.79 -6.24 -14.65
C THR A 65 -5.58 -6.80 -15.80
N TYR A 66 -4.98 -7.72 -16.51
CA TYR A 66 -5.54 -8.45 -17.64
C TYR A 66 -5.89 -9.86 -17.21
N TYR A 67 -6.86 -10.44 -17.89
CA TYR A 67 -7.30 -11.83 -17.75
C TYR A 67 -7.32 -12.43 -19.15
N GLU A 68 -6.44 -13.35 -19.41
CA GLU A 68 -6.24 -13.96 -20.72
C GLU A 68 -6.08 -15.48 -20.59
N ASP A 69 -6.16 -16.16 -21.70
CA ASP A 69 -5.84 -17.58 -21.77
C ASP A 69 -4.34 -17.82 -21.53
N ASP A 70 -4.00 -18.97 -20.97
CA ASP A 70 -2.64 -19.33 -20.53
C ASP A 70 -1.58 -19.17 -21.62
N GLU A 71 -1.91 -19.47 -22.88
CA GLU A 71 -0.97 -19.41 -24.00
C GLU A 71 -0.42 -18.01 -24.30
N LYS A 72 -1.19 -16.97 -23.99
CA LYS A 72 -0.81 -15.56 -24.20
C LYS A 72 -0.18 -14.91 -22.97
N MET A 73 -0.27 -15.58 -21.83
CA MET A 73 0.21 -15.02 -20.57
C MET A 73 1.73 -15.11 -20.46
N PRO A 74 2.39 -14.01 -20.09
CA PRO A 74 3.79 -14.08 -19.67
C PRO A 74 3.94 -14.98 -18.45
N THR A 75 4.97 -15.83 -18.46
CA THR A 75 5.28 -16.75 -17.36
C THR A 75 6.30 -16.18 -16.37
N THR A 76 6.94 -15.06 -16.74
CA THR A 76 8.01 -14.45 -15.97
C THR A 76 7.67 -13.01 -15.62
N SER A 77 7.99 -12.59 -14.40
CA SER A 77 7.89 -11.19 -14.00
C SER A 77 8.98 -10.35 -14.66
N ILE A 78 8.63 -9.16 -15.10
CA ILE A 78 9.51 -8.24 -15.82
C ILE A 78 9.58 -6.94 -15.03
N LEU A 79 10.79 -6.46 -14.75
CA LEU A 79 11.06 -5.12 -14.30
C LEU A 79 11.68 -4.34 -15.45
N ASP A 80 10.95 -3.38 -15.97
CA ASP A 80 11.44 -2.41 -16.96
C ASP A 80 11.88 -1.15 -16.21
N ASP A 81 13.18 -1.05 -15.97
CA ASP A 81 13.75 0.02 -15.17
C ASP A 81 13.79 1.37 -15.91
N ASP A 82 13.79 1.37 -17.22
CA ASP A 82 13.81 2.61 -18.01
C ASP A 82 12.52 3.40 -17.87
N VAL A 83 11.37 2.68 -17.88
CA VAL A 83 10.04 3.29 -17.75
C VAL A 83 9.41 3.09 -16.37
N LYS A 84 10.12 2.44 -15.44
CA LYS A 84 9.67 2.17 -14.06
C LYS A 84 8.35 1.40 -14.00
N ILE A 85 8.27 0.35 -14.82
CA ILE A 85 7.12 -0.56 -14.88
C ILE A 85 7.52 -1.93 -14.34
N VAL A 86 6.65 -2.51 -13.51
CA VAL A 86 6.72 -3.90 -13.06
C VAL A 86 5.53 -4.64 -13.63
N ALA A 87 5.81 -5.73 -14.35
CA ALA A 87 4.80 -6.60 -14.91
C ALA A 87 4.95 -8.01 -14.33
N SER A 88 3.87 -8.58 -13.82
CA SER A 88 3.90 -9.87 -13.13
C SER A 88 2.71 -10.74 -13.49
N PRO A 89 2.95 -12.01 -13.85
CA PRO A 89 1.91 -13.01 -13.91
C PRO A 89 1.49 -13.41 -12.48
N PHE A 90 0.22 -13.80 -12.36
CA PHE A 90 -0.35 -14.38 -11.15
C PHE A 90 -1.10 -15.66 -11.52
N THR A 91 -1.40 -16.47 -10.53
CA THR A 91 -2.29 -17.62 -10.71
C THR A 91 -3.66 -17.17 -11.24
N ASN A 92 -4.41 -18.09 -11.84
CA ASN A 92 -5.74 -17.84 -12.42
C ASN A 92 -5.72 -16.84 -13.59
N ASN A 93 -4.78 -17.01 -14.50
CA ASN A 93 -4.72 -16.29 -15.77
C ASN A 93 -4.76 -14.77 -15.60
N LYS A 94 -4.03 -14.26 -14.61
CA LYS A 94 -3.93 -12.84 -14.33
C LYS A 94 -2.55 -12.31 -14.65
N PHE A 95 -2.52 -11.19 -15.35
CA PHE A 95 -1.29 -10.44 -15.62
C PHE A 95 -1.46 -9.00 -15.18
N ARG A 96 -0.65 -8.56 -14.21
CA ARG A 96 -0.71 -7.19 -13.70
C ARG A 96 0.51 -6.40 -14.12
N VAL A 97 0.26 -5.23 -14.64
CA VAL A 97 1.29 -4.24 -14.95
C VAL A 97 1.09 -3.01 -14.08
N ALA A 98 2.08 -2.67 -13.29
CA ALA A 98 2.05 -1.59 -12.32
C ALA A 98 3.17 -0.60 -12.57
N GLY A 99 2.91 0.66 -12.30
CA GLY A 99 3.90 1.72 -12.47
C GLY A 99 3.38 3.05 -11.96
N THR A 100 4.01 4.11 -12.43
CA THR A 100 3.68 5.50 -12.11
C THR A 100 3.88 5.86 -10.63
N ALA A 101 4.37 7.04 -10.41
CA ALA A 101 4.41 7.71 -9.12
C ALA A 101 3.86 9.11 -9.30
N GLU A 102 2.75 9.42 -8.63
CA GLU A 102 2.06 10.69 -8.76
C GLU A 102 1.87 11.36 -7.41
N LEU A 103 2.21 12.64 -7.34
CA LEU A 103 1.96 13.49 -6.17
C LEU A 103 0.54 14.06 -6.29
N ALA A 104 -0.45 13.28 -5.91
CA ALA A 104 -1.86 13.62 -6.04
C ALA A 104 -2.55 13.91 -4.69
N GLY A 105 -1.77 14.02 -3.61
CA GLY A 105 -2.34 14.12 -2.27
C GLY A 105 -3.17 12.87 -1.94
N TRP A 106 -4.39 13.08 -1.43
CA TRP A 106 -5.30 12.01 -1.01
C TRP A 106 -6.30 11.59 -2.08
N ASP A 107 -6.12 12.05 -3.32
CA ASP A 107 -6.91 11.59 -4.45
C ASP A 107 -6.48 10.20 -4.89
N ASP A 108 -7.34 9.20 -4.71
CA ASP A 108 -7.14 7.81 -5.12
C ASP A 108 -7.93 7.43 -6.39
N SER A 109 -8.55 8.40 -7.04
CA SER A 109 -9.28 8.19 -8.29
C SER A 109 -8.38 7.69 -9.42
N VAL A 110 -8.92 6.85 -10.30
CA VAL A 110 -8.18 6.36 -11.47
C VAL A 110 -8.17 7.43 -12.57
N ARG A 111 -6.99 7.94 -12.89
CA ARG A 111 -6.80 8.88 -14.00
C ARG A 111 -6.38 8.13 -15.27
N PHE A 112 -7.14 8.32 -16.34
CA PHE A 112 -6.94 7.60 -17.61
C PHE A 112 -5.60 7.96 -18.31
N ASP A 113 -5.16 9.22 -18.18
CA ASP A 113 -3.88 9.67 -18.72
C ASP A 113 -2.69 8.95 -18.06
N ARG A 114 -2.81 8.55 -16.78
CA ARG A 114 -1.81 7.79 -16.04
C ARG A 114 -1.84 6.30 -16.31
N ILE A 115 -2.97 5.78 -16.77
CA ILE A 115 -3.13 4.39 -17.20
C ILE A 115 -2.57 4.16 -18.62
N LYS A 116 -2.68 5.14 -19.51
CA LYS A 116 -2.23 5.01 -20.91
C LYS A 116 -0.79 4.49 -21.09
N PRO A 117 0.22 4.95 -20.32
CA PRO A 117 1.59 4.43 -20.44
C PRO A 117 1.69 2.93 -20.13
N LEU A 118 0.98 2.45 -19.11
CA LEU A 118 0.96 1.03 -18.73
C LEU A 118 0.37 0.17 -19.85
N ARG A 119 -0.78 0.59 -20.39
CA ARG A 119 -1.43 -0.09 -21.53
C ARG A 119 -0.57 -0.07 -22.78
N LYS A 120 0.10 1.06 -23.06
CA LYS A 120 1.04 1.15 -24.19
C LYS A 120 2.19 0.16 -24.03
N TRP A 121 2.72 0.03 -22.82
CA TRP A 121 3.80 -0.91 -22.52
C TRP A 121 3.37 -2.35 -22.79
N VAL A 122 2.17 -2.75 -22.35
CA VAL A 122 1.60 -4.09 -22.59
C VAL A 122 1.52 -4.39 -24.08
N ARG A 123 0.94 -3.49 -24.87
CA ARG A 123 0.80 -3.66 -26.33
C ARG A 123 2.13 -3.81 -27.06
N ASN A 124 3.18 -3.16 -26.54
CA ASN A 124 4.48 -3.14 -27.20
C ASN A 124 5.39 -4.32 -26.80
N ASN A 125 5.15 -4.93 -25.63
CA ASN A 125 6.10 -5.85 -25.01
C ASN A 125 5.51 -7.24 -24.70
N THR A 126 4.23 -7.46 -24.95
CA THR A 126 3.58 -8.73 -24.64
C THR A 126 2.60 -9.14 -25.75
N PHE A 127 2.16 -10.39 -25.70
CA PHE A 127 1.07 -10.90 -26.57
C PHE A 127 -0.32 -10.77 -25.93
N VAL A 128 -0.39 -10.20 -24.72
CA VAL A 128 -1.64 -9.96 -24.00
C VAL A 128 -2.48 -8.94 -24.77
N GLU A 129 -3.74 -9.25 -25.00
CA GLU A 129 -4.66 -8.35 -25.69
C GLU A 129 -5.08 -7.21 -24.75
N ASP A 130 -4.89 -5.98 -25.20
CA ASP A 130 -5.24 -4.79 -24.42
C ASP A 130 -6.75 -4.49 -24.48
N THR A 131 -7.56 -5.49 -24.13
CA THR A 131 -9.01 -5.39 -24.08
C THR A 131 -9.48 -5.33 -22.64
N ARG A 132 -10.17 -4.29 -22.24
CA ARG A 132 -10.88 -4.14 -20.95
C ARG A 132 -10.11 -4.57 -19.69
N PRO A 133 -8.90 -4.07 -19.44
CA PRO A 133 -8.20 -4.38 -18.20
C PRO A 133 -8.91 -3.78 -16.99
N ASP A 134 -8.81 -4.45 -15.85
CA ASP A 134 -9.13 -3.85 -14.56
C ASP A 134 -8.10 -2.77 -14.24
N MET A 135 -8.57 -1.58 -13.94
CA MET A 135 -7.73 -0.43 -13.62
C MET A 135 -7.83 -0.09 -12.14
N TRP A 136 -6.71 0.15 -11.51
CA TRP A 136 -6.65 0.44 -10.09
C TRP A 136 -5.61 1.50 -9.76
N ALA A 137 -5.88 2.29 -8.72
CA ALA A 137 -4.94 3.23 -8.15
C ALA A 137 -4.91 3.08 -6.63
N CYS A 138 -3.75 3.34 -6.02
CA CYS A 138 -3.64 3.36 -4.57
C CYS A 138 -2.50 4.26 -4.10
N LEU A 139 -2.54 4.59 -2.81
CA LEU A 139 -1.63 5.51 -2.15
C LEU A 139 -0.52 4.72 -1.43
N ARG A 140 0.71 4.83 -1.91
CA ARG A 140 1.89 4.25 -1.25
C ARG A 140 2.34 5.16 -0.11
N PRO A 141 2.60 4.63 1.09
CA PRO A 141 3.08 5.40 2.23
C PRO A 141 4.57 5.70 2.09
N MET A 142 4.93 6.85 1.53
CA MET A 142 6.32 7.24 1.35
C MET A 142 6.79 8.14 2.47
N THR A 143 7.99 7.87 2.98
CA THR A 143 8.72 8.74 3.91
C THR A 143 9.73 9.60 3.15
N PRO A 144 10.19 10.73 3.69
CA PRO A 144 11.16 11.59 3.03
C PRO A 144 12.49 10.92 2.69
N ASN A 145 12.91 9.96 3.49
CA ASN A 145 14.16 9.21 3.29
C ASN A 145 13.94 7.84 2.62
N MET A 146 12.69 7.53 2.23
CA MET A 146 12.28 6.25 1.63
C MET A 146 12.50 5.01 2.52
N LEU A 147 12.78 5.20 3.81
CA LEU A 147 12.93 4.11 4.78
C LEU A 147 11.63 3.91 5.56
N PRO A 148 11.25 2.66 5.88
CA PRO A 148 10.09 2.41 6.71
C PRO A 148 10.30 2.95 8.12
N VAL A 149 9.20 3.42 8.73
CA VAL A 149 9.16 3.74 10.15
C VAL A 149 8.74 2.50 10.91
N THR A 150 9.66 1.96 11.71
CA THR A 150 9.40 0.80 12.58
C THR A 150 10.01 1.04 13.95
N GLY A 151 9.23 0.86 14.99
CA GLY A 151 9.65 1.07 16.38
C GLY A 151 8.70 1.98 17.16
N ARG A 152 9.13 2.46 18.30
CA ARG A 152 8.29 3.24 19.24
C ARG A 152 8.41 4.73 18.98
N VAL A 153 7.29 5.40 18.75
CA VAL A 153 7.17 6.84 18.51
C VAL A 153 6.14 7.41 19.50
N ASN A 154 6.55 8.31 20.38
CA ASN A 154 5.68 8.88 21.41
C ASN A 154 4.88 7.84 22.23
N GLY A 155 5.52 6.71 22.54
CA GLY A 155 4.91 5.63 23.31
C GLY A 155 3.94 4.73 22.54
N ILE A 156 3.91 4.81 21.22
CA ILE A 156 3.08 4.00 20.32
C ILE A 156 4.00 3.26 19.35
N TRP A 157 3.75 2.00 19.11
CA TRP A 157 4.46 1.25 18.09
C TRP A 157 3.98 1.63 16.70
N VAL A 158 4.91 1.74 15.77
CA VAL A 158 4.62 2.07 14.37
C VAL A 158 5.27 1.05 13.46
N ASN A 159 4.52 0.57 12.47
CA ASN A 159 5.02 -0.20 11.35
C ASN A 159 4.39 0.35 10.06
N SER A 160 5.01 1.35 9.45
CA SER A 160 4.44 2.06 8.31
C SER A 160 5.53 2.71 7.45
N GLY A 161 5.14 3.37 6.37
CA GLY A 161 6.07 4.17 5.58
C GLY A 161 7.00 3.36 4.67
N ALA A 162 6.72 2.07 4.42
CA ALA A 162 7.57 1.21 3.60
C ALA A 162 7.43 1.43 2.08
N GLY A 163 6.69 2.45 1.66
CA GLY A 163 6.53 2.82 0.26
C GLY A 163 5.95 1.67 -0.59
N HIS A 164 6.68 1.28 -1.63
CA HIS A 164 6.30 0.15 -2.50
C HIS A 164 6.81 -1.21 -1.99
N LEU A 165 7.57 -1.25 -0.91
CA LEU A 165 8.18 -2.46 -0.34
C LEU A 165 7.43 -3.01 0.87
N GLY A 166 6.22 -2.50 1.16
CA GLY A 166 5.45 -2.89 2.35
C GLY A 166 5.17 -4.39 2.44
N TRP A 167 4.84 -5.01 1.33
CA TRP A 167 4.63 -6.46 1.26
C TRP A 167 5.95 -7.23 1.50
N THR A 168 7.03 -6.80 0.85
CA THR A 168 8.33 -7.47 0.93
C THR A 168 8.95 -7.39 2.33
N MET A 169 8.83 -6.25 2.98
CA MET A 169 9.48 -5.98 4.27
C MET A 169 8.56 -6.22 5.48
N GLY A 170 7.26 -6.29 5.27
CA GLY A 170 6.26 -6.24 6.34
C GLY A 170 6.46 -7.28 7.44
N MET A 171 6.78 -8.52 7.09
CA MET A 171 6.98 -9.59 8.07
C MET A 171 8.23 -9.36 8.94
N ALA A 172 9.35 -8.98 8.32
CA ALA A 172 10.59 -8.70 9.05
C ALA A 172 10.44 -7.50 10.00
N LEU A 173 9.73 -6.44 9.54
CA LEU A 173 9.45 -5.26 10.35
C LEU A 173 8.47 -5.59 11.51
N ALA A 174 7.50 -6.45 11.27
CA ALA A 174 6.57 -6.93 12.29
C ALA A 174 7.29 -7.79 13.33
N GLU A 175 8.17 -8.70 12.91
CA GLU A 175 8.99 -9.52 13.83
C GLU A 175 9.86 -8.66 14.73
N LYS A 176 10.45 -7.59 14.18
CA LYS A 176 11.24 -6.65 14.98
C LYS A 176 10.43 -6.04 16.12
N ILE A 177 9.22 -5.56 15.83
CA ILE A 177 8.33 -4.98 16.85
C ILE A 177 7.90 -6.06 17.86
N ALA A 178 7.51 -7.25 17.39
CA ALA A 178 7.06 -8.32 18.25
C ALA A 178 8.12 -8.81 19.26
N LYS A 179 9.40 -8.64 18.96
CA LYS A 179 10.50 -8.96 19.90
C LYS A 179 10.74 -7.88 20.95
N GLU A 180 10.22 -6.68 20.72
CA GLU A 180 10.40 -5.52 21.61
C GLU A 180 9.16 -5.25 22.50
N ILE A 181 8.00 -5.85 22.18
CA ILE A 181 6.77 -5.86 22.98
C ILE A 181 6.84 -6.98 24.03
#